data_8ed331ca23cf6fed78c8418c29f3f8bf
#
_entry.id   8ed331ca23cf6fed78c8418c29f3f8bf
#
_cell.length_a   1.000
_cell.length_b   1.000
_cell.length_c   1.000
_cell.angle_alpha   90.00
_cell.angle_beta   90.00
_cell.angle_gamma   90.00
#
_symmetry.space_group_name_H-M   'P 1'
#
loop_
_entity.id
_entity.type
_entity.pdbx_description
1 polymer ?
#
loop_
_entity_poly.entity_id
_entity_poly.type
_entity_poly.pdbx_seq_one_letter_code
_entity_poly.pdbx_strand_id
1 'polypeptide(L)'
;MTGAMYAAIAGMKTHMNKLSVIGNNIANVNTPGYKRQDVAFEDSLQEAISNSRYRSTDEKVANLSKADLRIRSYTDSSGFSYRLDGNNVDIDTENAALARNQLKYNALVDSINHEFSMIKAVTQ
;
A
#
# COMPACT_ATOMS: atom_id res chain seq x y z
N MET A 1 -19.26 -6.43 6.26
CA MET A 1 -17.81 -6.10 6.42
C MET A 1 -17.69 -4.64 6.78
N THR A 2 -16.88 -4.31 7.78
CA THR A 2 -16.67 -2.93 8.21
C THR A 2 -15.75 -2.17 7.25
N GLY A 3 -15.80 -0.83 7.28
CA GLY A 3 -14.88 0.00 6.50
C GLY A 3 -13.42 -0.22 6.87
N ALA A 4 -13.12 -0.48 8.15
CA ALA A 4 -11.78 -0.83 8.61
C ALA A 4 -11.28 -2.14 7.98
N MET A 5 -12.15 -3.14 7.81
CA MET A 5 -11.82 -4.40 7.15
C MET A 5 -11.57 -4.20 5.66
N TYR A 6 -12.37 -3.37 4.99
CA TYR A 6 -12.11 -3.02 3.58
C TYR A 6 -10.74 -2.35 3.41
N ALA A 7 -10.41 -1.39 4.28
CA ALA A 7 -9.12 -0.71 4.26
C ALA A 7 -7.95 -1.69 4.50
N ALA A 8 -8.10 -2.61 5.45
CA ALA A 8 -7.09 -3.61 5.76
C ALA A 8 -6.86 -4.59 4.61
N ILE A 9 -7.94 -5.07 3.97
CA ILE A 9 -7.85 -5.95 2.80
C ILE A 9 -7.20 -5.24 1.62
N ALA A 10 -7.56 -3.98 1.37
CA ALA A 10 -6.93 -3.17 0.33
C ALA A 10 -5.45 -2.95 0.61
N GLY A 11 -5.09 -2.74 1.88
CA GLY A 11 -3.68 -2.65 2.31
C GLY A 11 -2.91 -3.94 2.06
N MET A 12 -3.52 -5.11 2.29
CA MET A 12 -2.91 -6.41 2.00
C MET A 12 -2.70 -6.61 0.50
N LYS A 13 -3.68 -6.25 -0.33
CA LYS A 13 -3.54 -6.28 -1.79
C LYS A 13 -2.44 -5.34 -2.27
N THR A 14 -2.34 -4.15 -1.67
CA THR A 14 -1.26 -3.20 -1.94
C THR A 14 0.10 -3.81 -1.60
N HIS A 15 0.20 -4.52 -0.48
CA HIS A 15 1.43 -5.23 -0.11
C HIS A 15 1.84 -6.21 -1.21
N MET A 16 0.90 -7.02 -1.70
CA MET A 16 1.19 -8.00 -2.75
C MET A 16 1.63 -7.32 -4.04
N ASN A 17 0.98 -6.23 -4.43
CA ASN A 17 1.34 -5.44 -5.61
C ASN A 17 2.72 -4.79 -5.45
N LYS A 18 3.02 -4.23 -4.28
CA LYS A 18 4.34 -3.66 -3.97
C LYS A 18 5.43 -4.71 -4.01
N LEU A 19 5.18 -5.89 -3.49
CA LEU A 19 6.14 -6.99 -3.53
C LEU A 19 6.51 -7.34 -4.98
N SER A 20 5.51 -7.46 -5.86
CA SER A 20 5.71 -7.71 -7.29
C SER A 20 6.49 -6.58 -7.97
N VAL A 21 6.12 -5.33 -7.71
CA VAL A 21 6.76 -4.14 -8.28
C VAL A 21 8.21 -3.99 -7.81
N ILE A 22 8.47 -4.18 -6.53
CA ILE A 22 9.83 -4.15 -5.97
C ILE A 22 10.69 -5.26 -6.60
N GLY A 23 10.13 -6.46 -6.76
CA GLY A 23 10.81 -7.57 -7.43
C GLY A 23 11.19 -7.22 -8.87
N ASN A 24 10.28 -6.60 -9.62
CA ASN A 24 10.55 -6.13 -10.98
C ASN A 24 11.62 -5.03 -11.02
N ASN A 25 11.57 -4.09 -10.07
CA ASN A 25 12.58 -3.03 -9.97
C ASN A 25 13.98 -3.62 -9.73
N ILE A 26 14.11 -4.55 -8.80
CA ILE A 26 15.38 -5.22 -8.49
C ILE A 26 15.86 -6.04 -9.68
N ALA A 27 14.97 -6.79 -10.33
CA ALA A 27 15.31 -7.59 -11.51
C ALA A 27 15.84 -6.74 -12.67
N ASN A 28 15.42 -5.48 -12.75
CA ASN A 28 15.79 -4.54 -13.80
C ASN A 28 16.83 -3.49 -13.37
N VAL A 29 17.50 -3.70 -12.24
CA VAL A 29 18.49 -2.74 -11.71
C VAL A 29 19.65 -2.46 -12.69
N ASN A 30 19.92 -3.40 -13.59
CA ASN A 30 20.97 -3.28 -14.61
C ASN A 30 20.41 -3.06 -16.03
N THR A 31 19.10 -2.90 -16.18
CA THR A 31 18.48 -2.63 -17.48
C THR A 31 18.64 -1.16 -17.86
N PRO A 32 19.35 -0.84 -18.96
CA PRO A 32 19.52 0.55 -19.35
C PRO A 32 18.18 1.26 -19.60
N GLY A 33 18.05 2.48 -19.06
CA GLY A 33 16.87 3.31 -19.24
C GLY A 33 15.64 2.86 -18.45
N TYR A 34 15.73 1.81 -17.66
CA TYR A 34 14.60 1.35 -16.84
C TYR A 34 14.21 2.40 -15.80
N LYS A 35 12.92 2.66 -15.69
CA LYS A 35 12.36 3.54 -14.66
C LYS A 35 11.59 2.69 -13.65
N ARG A 36 11.92 2.87 -12.37
CA ARG A 36 11.26 2.13 -11.30
C ARG A 36 9.75 2.38 -11.28
N GLN A 37 9.02 1.38 -10.89
CA GLN A 37 7.58 1.48 -10.64
C GLN A 37 7.30 1.49 -9.15
N ASP A 38 6.17 2.06 -8.77
CA ASP A 38 5.70 2.07 -7.40
C ASP A 38 4.18 1.90 -7.37
N VAL A 39 3.64 1.69 -6.18
CA VAL A 39 2.21 1.48 -5.96
C VAL A 39 1.72 2.50 -4.94
N ALA A 40 0.67 3.22 -5.30
CA ALA A 40 0.01 4.20 -4.44
C ALA A 40 -1.31 3.64 -3.93
N PHE A 41 -1.50 3.68 -2.62
CA PHE A 41 -2.75 3.33 -1.95
C PHE A 41 -3.07 4.32 -0.83
N GLU A 42 -2.05 4.73 -0.08
CA GLU A 42 -2.21 5.57 1.11
C GLU A 42 -2.83 6.93 0.77
N ASP A 43 -2.49 7.48 -0.40
CA ASP A 43 -3.08 8.73 -0.89
C ASP A 43 -4.59 8.57 -1.16
N SER A 44 -4.99 7.48 -1.76
CA SER A 44 -6.39 7.15 -2.00
C SER A 44 -7.16 6.98 -0.69
N LEU A 45 -6.56 6.33 0.30
CA LEU A 45 -7.15 6.19 1.64
C LEU A 45 -7.31 7.55 2.32
N GLN A 46 -6.29 8.39 2.25
CA GLN A 46 -6.33 9.74 2.82
C GLN A 46 -7.40 10.59 2.15
N GLU A 47 -7.49 10.53 0.83
CA GLU A 47 -8.53 11.23 0.08
C GLU A 47 -9.93 10.78 0.49
N ALA A 48 -10.16 9.48 0.59
CA ALA A 48 -11.44 8.93 1.01
C ALA A 48 -11.84 9.40 2.41
N ILE A 49 -10.89 9.45 3.35
CA ILE A 49 -11.13 9.94 4.71
C ILE A 49 -11.41 11.45 4.71
N SER A 50 -10.63 12.22 3.94
CA SER A 50 -10.77 13.69 3.87
C SER A 50 -12.08 14.12 3.24
N ASN A 51 -12.55 13.40 2.22
CA ASN A 51 -13.78 13.74 1.50
C ASN A 51 -15.03 13.15 2.15
N SER A 52 -14.89 12.45 3.26
CA SER A 52 -16.02 11.84 3.95
C SER A 52 -16.92 12.91 4.58
N ARG A 53 -18.24 12.74 4.44
CA ARG A 53 -19.24 13.60 5.06
C ARG A 53 -19.34 13.45 6.58
N TYR A 54 -18.74 12.41 7.13
CA TYR A 54 -18.76 12.16 8.57
C TYR A 54 -17.71 13.01 9.28
N ARG A 55 -17.95 13.32 10.57
CA ARG A 55 -17.10 14.24 11.34
C ARG A 55 -15.98 13.53 12.09
N SER A 56 -16.32 12.43 12.77
CA SER A 56 -15.32 11.70 13.56
C SER A 56 -14.51 10.76 12.66
N THR A 57 -13.26 10.50 13.06
CA THR A 57 -12.39 9.56 12.35
C THR A 57 -13.00 8.16 12.36
N ASP A 58 -13.58 7.73 13.47
CA ASP A 58 -14.19 6.42 13.60
C ASP A 58 -15.36 6.24 12.63
N GLU A 59 -16.22 7.26 12.51
CA GLU A 59 -17.33 7.23 11.54
C GLU A 59 -16.82 7.22 10.09
N LYS A 60 -15.79 8.01 9.80
CA LYS A 60 -15.17 8.04 8.47
C LYS A 60 -14.63 6.68 8.08
N VAL A 61 -13.90 6.04 8.96
CA VAL A 61 -13.32 4.70 8.73
C VAL A 61 -14.42 3.65 8.62
N ALA A 62 -15.43 3.69 9.51
CA ALA A 62 -16.53 2.73 9.49
C ALA A 62 -17.35 2.78 8.20
N ASN A 63 -17.39 3.94 7.54
CA ASN A 63 -18.17 4.15 6.31
C ASN A 63 -17.32 4.13 5.04
N LEU A 64 -16.05 3.69 5.10
CA LEU A 64 -15.26 3.44 3.91
C LEU A 64 -15.87 2.31 3.10
N SER A 65 -15.89 2.48 1.79
CA SER A 65 -16.36 1.45 0.86
C SER A 65 -15.21 0.97 -0.02
N LYS A 66 -15.41 -0.20 -0.61
CA LYS A 66 -14.45 -0.74 -1.58
C LYS A 66 -14.22 0.19 -2.78
N ALA A 67 -15.24 0.95 -3.16
CA ALA A 67 -15.16 1.87 -4.29
C ALA A 67 -14.27 3.09 -4.00
N ASP A 68 -14.11 3.45 -2.72
CA ASP A 68 -13.31 4.60 -2.31
C ASP A 68 -11.81 4.28 -2.26
N LEU A 69 -11.47 3.00 -2.23
CA LEU A 69 -10.10 2.53 -2.02
C LEU A 69 -9.52 2.02 -3.34
N ARG A 70 -8.57 2.75 -3.88
CA ARG A 70 -7.95 2.46 -5.16
C ARG A 70 -6.47 2.14 -5.00
N ILE A 71 -6.05 1.06 -5.63
CA ILE A 71 -4.65 0.67 -5.70
C ILE A 71 -4.16 1.00 -7.12
N ARG A 72 -3.13 1.85 -7.21
CA ARG A 72 -2.61 2.32 -8.49
C ARG A 72 -1.11 2.07 -8.55
N SER A 73 -0.67 1.43 -9.63
CA SER A 73 0.74 1.38 -9.96
C SER A 73 1.10 2.52 -10.92
N TYR A 74 2.26 3.07 -10.75
CA TYR A 74 2.76 4.17 -11.58
C TYR A 74 4.26 4.07 -11.77
N THR A 75 4.74 4.69 -12.84
CA THR A 75 6.18 4.80 -13.11
C THR A 75 6.73 6.03 -12.38
N ASP A 76 7.73 5.81 -11.56
CA ASP A 76 8.40 6.90 -10.85
C ASP A 76 9.44 7.54 -11.77
N SER A 77 9.08 8.70 -12.31
CA SER A 77 9.96 9.50 -13.17
C SER A 77 10.48 10.75 -12.45
N SER A 78 10.14 10.94 -11.17
CA SER A 78 10.50 12.14 -10.41
C SER A 78 11.95 12.15 -9.95
N GLY A 79 12.60 10.98 -9.89
CA GLY A 79 13.99 10.87 -9.47
C GLY A 79 14.96 11.13 -10.61
N PHE A 80 15.91 12.05 -10.40
CA PHE A 80 17.02 12.17 -11.31
C PHE A 80 17.87 10.90 -11.22
N SER A 81 18.07 10.24 -12.34
CA SER A 81 19.03 9.16 -12.40
C SER A 81 20.45 9.74 -12.40
N TYR A 82 21.23 9.41 -11.37
CA TYR A 82 22.66 9.70 -11.36
C TYR A 82 23.45 8.71 -12.22
N ARG A 83 22.79 7.68 -12.74
CA ARG A 83 23.40 6.67 -13.59
C ARG A 83 23.41 7.15 -15.04
N LEU A 84 24.49 6.85 -15.74
CA LEU A 84 24.66 7.23 -17.15
C LEU A 84 23.67 6.52 -18.07
N ASP A 85 23.18 5.35 -17.68
CA ASP A 85 22.21 4.57 -18.46
C ASP A 85 20.76 5.03 -18.29
N GLY A 86 20.50 6.02 -17.42
CA GLY A 86 19.15 6.52 -17.16
C GLY A 86 18.28 5.66 -16.25
N ASN A 87 18.81 4.57 -15.70
CA ASN A 87 18.10 3.72 -14.74
C ASN A 87 18.03 4.42 -13.38
N ASN A 88 16.85 4.51 -12.78
CA ASN A 88 16.65 5.17 -11.48
C ASN A 88 16.37 4.19 -10.33
N VAL A 89 16.62 2.91 -10.51
CA VAL A 89 16.49 1.91 -9.44
C VAL A 89 17.70 2.00 -8.51
N ASP A 90 17.41 2.17 -7.22
CA ASP A 90 18.40 2.11 -6.14
C ASP A 90 18.10 0.86 -5.29
N ILE A 91 19.02 -0.07 -5.28
CA ILE A 91 18.82 -1.36 -4.60
C ILE A 91 18.64 -1.21 -3.09
N ASP A 92 19.32 -0.27 -2.48
CA ASP A 92 19.20 0.00 -1.04
C ASP A 92 17.81 0.57 -0.70
N THR A 93 17.33 1.49 -1.54
CA THR A 93 15.98 2.05 -1.43
C THR A 93 14.91 0.99 -1.63
N GLU A 94 15.08 0.10 -2.61
CA GLU A 94 14.14 -1.00 -2.87
C GLU A 94 14.12 -2.00 -1.70
N ASN A 95 15.25 -2.34 -1.13
CA ASN A 95 15.34 -3.21 0.04
C ASN A 95 14.70 -2.58 1.28
N ALA A 96 14.89 -1.29 1.49
CA ALA A 96 14.23 -0.56 2.57
C ALA A 96 12.71 -0.53 2.38
N ALA A 97 12.25 -0.33 1.14
CA ALA A 97 10.83 -0.39 0.79
C ALA A 97 10.25 -1.79 1.04
N LEU A 98 10.99 -2.85 0.71
CA LEU A 98 10.59 -4.23 0.97
C LEU A 98 10.40 -4.49 2.46
N ALA A 99 11.37 -4.08 3.29
CA ALA A 99 11.29 -4.24 4.75
C ALA A 99 10.12 -3.48 5.34
N ARG A 100 9.90 -2.23 4.91
CA ARG A 100 8.78 -1.40 5.34
C ARG A 100 7.45 -2.01 4.95
N ASN A 101 7.36 -2.52 3.73
CA ASN A 101 6.17 -3.19 3.21
C ASN A 101 5.83 -4.44 4.04
N GLN A 102 6.82 -5.24 4.42
CA GLN A 102 6.63 -6.43 5.26
C GLN A 102 6.11 -6.06 6.65
N LEU A 103 6.64 -5.00 7.26
CA LEU A 103 6.15 -4.52 8.56
C LEU A 103 4.70 -4.06 8.50
N LYS A 104 4.33 -3.32 7.45
CA LYS A 104 2.95 -2.88 7.24
C LYS A 104 2.01 -4.06 7.04
N TYR A 105 2.43 -5.07 6.29
CA TYR A 105 1.62 -6.28 6.08
C TYR A 105 1.37 -7.02 7.39
N ASN A 106 2.41 -7.22 8.19
CA ASN A 106 2.27 -7.88 9.49
C ASN A 106 1.31 -7.13 10.41
N ALA A 107 1.41 -5.81 10.45
CA ALA A 107 0.50 -4.97 11.24
C ALA A 107 -0.95 -5.09 10.78
N LEU A 108 -1.19 -5.18 9.47
CA LEU A 108 -2.53 -5.37 8.90
C LEU A 108 -3.10 -6.74 9.22
N VAL A 109 -2.30 -7.80 9.18
CA VAL A 109 -2.72 -9.14 9.57
C VAL A 109 -3.14 -9.18 11.02
N ASP A 110 -2.35 -8.57 11.92
CA ASP A 110 -2.68 -8.49 13.34
C ASP A 110 -3.97 -7.69 13.57
N SER A 111 -4.17 -6.61 12.85
CA SER A 111 -5.38 -5.80 12.92
C SER A 111 -6.62 -6.59 12.50
N ILE A 112 -6.54 -7.34 11.40
CA ILE A 112 -7.66 -8.18 10.93
C ILE A 112 -7.96 -9.29 11.93
N ASN A 113 -6.95 -9.94 12.47
CA ASN A 113 -7.14 -10.98 13.47
C ASN A 113 -7.81 -10.44 14.73
N HIS A 114 -7.47 -9.22 15.13
CA HIS A 114 -8.13 -8.54 16.24
C HIS A 114 -9.60 -8.29 15.97
N GLU A 115 -9.95 -7.78 14.78
CA GLU A 115 -11.33 -7.57 14.36
C GLU A 115 -12.15 -8.86 14.39
N PHE A 116 -11.62 -9.96 13.84
CA PHE A 116 -12.27 -11.25 13.87
C PHE A 116 -12.46 -11.78 15.30
N SER A 117 -11.48 -11.55 16.17
CA SER A 117 -11.58 -11.94 17.59
C SER A 117 -12.70 -11.19 18.30
N MET A 118 -12.85 -9.89 18.01
CA MET A 118 -13.96 -9.09 18.56
C MET A 118 -15.31 -9.57 18.06
N ILE A 119 -15.44 -9.86 16.78
CA ILE A 119 -16.68 -10.38 16.20
C ILE A 119 -17.04 -11.73 16.85
N LYS A 120 -16.05 -12.60 17.00
CA LYS A 120 -16.25 -13.91 17.63
C LYS A 120 -16.71 -13.77 19.08
N ALA A 121 -16.14 -12.84 19.84
CA ALA A 121 -16.52 -12.59 21.23
C ALA A 121 -17.98 -12.10 21.38
N VAL A 122 -18.46 -11.33 20.40
CA VAL A 122 -19.83 -10.80 20.41
C VAL A 122 -20.85 -11.87 19.98
N THR A 123 -20.44 -12.82 19.12
CA THR A 123 -21.35 -13.86 18.59
C THR A 123 -21.41 -15.12 19.44
N GLN A 124 -20.61 -15.23 20.45
CA GLN A 124 -20.64 -16.30 21.45
C GLN A 124 -21.47 -15.87 22.66
#